data_7b36701cb5ea3951d0838a5011856252
#
_entry.id   7b36701cb5ea3951d0838a5011856252
#
_cell.length_a   1.000
_cell.length_b   1.000
_cell.length_c   1.000
_cell.angle_alpha   90.00
_cell.angle_beta   90.00
_cell.angle_gamma   90.00
#
_symmetry.space_group_name_H-M   'P 1'
#
loop_
_entity.id
_entity.type
_entity.pdbx_description
1 polymer ?
#
loop_
_entity_poly.entity_id
_entity_poly.type
_entity_poly.pdbx_seq_one_letter_code
_entity_poly.pdbx_strand_id
1 'polypeptide(L)'
;MTSWIRLTAPAALAITIAGPAHAVQYLSLAQAQKLAFPSATHFTEVQAGRVWKADAGGRVLGFFVFDRVIGKHLYIDYSVALEPGGRIHRVDILQYRESYGDDVKSPSWLAQFVGKTVASPLKVGNDIRNISGATLSSLHVTEGVKRIAAFAASLR
;
A
#
# COMPACT_ATOMS: atom_id res chain seq x y z
N MET A 1 47.14 59.01 -7.97
CA MET A 1 47.31 57.56 -7.72
C MET A 1 46.04 57.05 -7.10
N THR A 2 45.14 56.50 -7.92
CA THR A 2 43.83 56.01 -7.45
C THR A 2 43.84 54.48 -7.56
N SER A 3 43.92 53.81 -6.39
CA SER A 3 43.93 52.38 -6.27
C SER A 3 42.50 51.83 -6.41
N TRP A 4 42.26 51.01 -7.42
CA TRP A 4 40.99 50.32 -7.64
C TRP A 4 41.03 48.99 -6.87
N ILE A 5 40.34 48.93 -5.74
CA ILE A 5 40.13 47.69 -5.01
C ILE A 5 39.00 46.92 -5.72
N ARG A 6 39.36 45.82 -6.39
CA ARG A 6 38.36 44.89 -6.93
C ARG A 6 37.87 44.00 -5.80
N LEU A 7 36.63 44.22 -5.37
CA LEU A 7 35.92 43.25 -4.50
C LEU A 7 35.48 42.08 -5.38
N THR A 8 36.09 40.95 -5.17
CA THR A 8 35.60 39.67 -5.70
C THR A 8 34.55 39.15 -4.70
N ALA A 9 33.27 39.14 -5.09
CA ALA A 9 32.23 38.50 -4.33
C ALA A 9 32.41 36.96 -4.39
N PRO A 10 32.32 36.25 -3.27
CA PRO A 10 32.33 34.80 -3.29
C PRO A 10 31.04 34.29 -3.89
N ALA A 11 31.15 33.43 -4.91
CA ALA A 11 29.99 32.69 -5.43
C ALA A 11 29.47 31.74 -4.33
N ALA A 12 28.30 32.07 -3.79
CA ALA A 12 27.61 31.19 -2.86
C ALA A 12 27.14 29.95 -3.64
N LEU A 13 27.77 28.83 -3.36
CA LEU A 13 27.32 27.51 -3.82
C LEU A 13 26.01 27.19 -3.10
N ALA A 14 24.87 27.34 -3.76
CA ALA A 14 23.59 26.92 -3.23
C ALA A 14 23.54 25.38 -3.23
N ILE A 15 23.81 24.77 -2.08
CA ILE A 15 23.54 23.36 -1.87
C ILE A 15 22.03 23.21 -1.74
N THR A 16 21.36 22.78 -2.79
CA THR A 16 19.97 22.33 -2.71
C THR A 16 19.96 21.01 -1.95
N ILE A 17 19.66 21.07 -0.65
CA ILE A 17 19.35 19.89 0.14
C ILE A 17 18.01 19.41 -0.39
N ALA A 18 18.04 18.34 -1.20
CA ALA A 18 16.81 17.59 -1.51
C ALA A 18 16.27 17.08 -0.17
N GLY A 19 15.15 17.66 0.28
CA GLY A 19 14.45 17.19 1.47
C GLY A 19 14.07 15.70 1.29
N PRO A 20 13.95 14.95 2.37
CA PRO A 20 13.53 13.56 2.30
C PRO A 20 12.22 13.49 1.55
N ALA A 21 12.11 12.53 0.61
CA ALA A 21 10.87 12.24 -0.07
C ALA A 21 9.79 12.03 1.01
N HIS A 22 8.78 12.91 1.03
CA HIS A 22 7.76 12.87 2.07
C HIS A 22 6.89 11.64 1.84
N ALA A 23 7.07 10.63 2.67
CA ALA A 23 6.17 9.49 2.73
C ALA A 23 4.75 10.00 3.04
N VAL A 24 3.78 9.75 2.14
CA VAL A 24 2.39 10.12 2.37
C VAL A 24 1.68 8.95 3.01
N GLN A 25 1.22 9.15 4.23
CA GLN A 25 0.34 8.22 4.93
C GLN A 25 -1.12 8.57 4.60
N TYR A 26 -1.83 7.65 3.95
CA TYR A 26 -3.25 7.81 3.61
C TYR A 26 -4.16 7.27 4.69
N LEU A 27 -3.81 6.12 5.30
CA LEU A 27 -4.57 5.45 6.34
C LEU A 27 -3.63 4.94 7.43
N SER A 28 -4.04 5.07 8.69
CA SER A 28 -3.45 4.27 9.76
C SER A 28 -3.96 2.81 9.68
N LEU A 29 -3.25 1.90 10.34
CA LEU A 29 -3.67 0.50 10.42
C LEU A 29 -5.11 0.37 10.98
N ALA A 30 -5.39 1.08 12.07
CA ALA A 30 -6.71 1.06 12.71
C ALA A 30 -7.82 1.62 11.79
N GLN A 31 -7.53 2.66 11.02
CA GLN A 31 -8.48 3.21 10.04
C GLN A 31 -8.76 2.19 8.93
N ALA A 32 -7.71 1.55 8.39
CA ALA A 32 -7.87 0.52 7.36
C ALA A 32 -8.67 -0.69 7.87
N GLN A 33 -8.41 -1.14 9.09
CA GLN A 33 -9.18 -2.21 9.75
C GLN A 33 -10.66 -1.83 9.87
N LYS A 34 -10.95 -0.62 10.34
CA LYS A 34 -12.33 -0.13 10.51
C LYS A 34 -13.06 0.03 9.17
N LEU A 35 -12.37 0.46 8.13
CA LEU A 35 -12.94 0.54 6.78
C LEU A 35 -13.21 -0.84 6.19
N ALA A 36 -12.32 -1.81 6.44
CA ALA A 36 -12.48 -3.17 5.95
C ALA A 36 -13.64 -3.91 6.63
N PHE A 37 -13.75 -3.77 7.96
CA PHE A 37 -14.78 -4.45 8.75
C PHE A 37 -15.48 -3.48 9.69
N PRO A 38 -16.40 -2.64 9.18
CA PRO A 38 -17.06 -1.60 9.98
C PRO A 38 -17.85 -2.14 11.18
N SER A 39 -18.38 -3.37 11.08
CA SER A 39 -19.14 -4.03 12.13
C SER A 39 -18.28 -4.85 13.10
N ALA A 40 -16.97 -4.96 12.87
CA ALA A 40 -16.09 -5.68 13.79
C ALA A 40 -16.05 -5.00 15.16
N THR A 41 -16.19 -5.79 16.20
CA THR A 41 -16.04 -5.36 17.58
C THR A 41 -14.63 -5.61 18.11
N HIS A 42 -13.95 -6.63 17.54
CA HIS A 42 -12.59 -6.98 17.92
C HIS A 42 -11.73 -7.29 16.70
N PHE A 43 -10.44 -7.00 16.82
CA PHE A 43 -9.38 -7.43 15.92
C PHE A 43 -8.37 -8.19 16.76
N THR A 44 -8.34 -9.51 16.64
CA THR A 44 -7.41 -10.38 17.36
C THR A 44 -6.20 -10.64 16.46
N GLU A 45 -5.03 -10.29 16.93
CA GLU A 45 -3.79 -10.55 16.21
C GLU A 45 -3.50 -12.06 16.20
N VAL A 46 -3.43 -12.64 14.98
CA VAL A 46 -3.14 -14.08 14.79
C VAL A 46 -1.74 -14.31 14.24
N GLN A 47 -1.16 -13.29 13.64
CA GLN A 47 0.26 -13.24 13.31
C GLN A 47 0.78 -11.84 13.61
N ALA A 48 1.81 -11.75 14.45
CA ALA A 48 2.34 -10.50 14.99
C ALA A 48 2.62 -9.45 13.92
N GLY A 49 2.02 -8.26 14.07
CA GLY A 49 2.17 -7.11 13.19
C GLY A 49 1.68 -7.32 11.74
N ARG A 50 1.02 -8.45 11.44
CA ARG A 50 0.71 -8.79 10.04
C ARG A 50 -0.73 -9.23 9.80
N VAL A 51 -1.29 -10.10 10.64
CA VAL A 51 -2.61 -10.70 10.40
C VAL A 51 -3.49 -10.55 11.62
N TRP A 52 -4.69 -10.05 11.40
CA TRP A 52 -5.73 -9.94 12.43
C TRP A 52 -7.01 -10.64 11.97
N LYS A 53 -7.61 -11.38 12.87
CA LYS A 53 -8.97 -11.90 12.72
C LYS A 53 -9.94 -10.82 13.19
N ALA A 54 -10.88 -10.45 12.33
CA ALA A 54 -11.97 -9.55 12.64
C ALA A 54 -13.20 -10.35 13.06
N ASP A 55 -13.80 -10.01 14.20
CA ASP A 55 -15.02 -10.67 14.67
C ASP A 55 -16.03 -9.67 15.27
N ALA A 56 -17.28 -10.11 15.33
CA ALA A 56 -18.38 -9.44 15.99
C ALA A 56 -19.29 -10.46 16.66
N GLY A 57 -19.44 -10.33 17.99
CA GLY A 57 -20.31 -11.24 18.76
C GLY A 57 -19.93 -12.72 18.63
N GLY A 58 -18.64 -13.03 18.56
CA GLY A 58 -18.12 -14.39 18.40
C GLY A 58 -18.16 -14.93 16.96
N ARG A 59 -18.74 -14.18 16.01
CA ARG A 59 -18.75 -14.54 14.59
C ARG A 59 -17.53 -13.95 13.89
N VAL A 60 -16.75 -14.77 13.20
CA VAL A 60 -15.64 -14.32 12.35
C VAL A 60 -16.20 -13.63 11.12
N LEU A 61 -15.80 -12.38 10.92
CA LEU A 61 -16.15 -11.58 9.74
C LEU A 61 -15.13 -11.76 8.63
N GLY A 62 -13.88 -12.03 8.98
CA GLY A 62 -12.80 -12.23 8.04
C GLY A 62 -11.43 -11.99 8.66
N PHE A 63 -10.45 -11.81 7.79
CA PHE A 63 -9.06 -11.57 8.15
C PHE A 63 -8.57 -10.28 7.52
N PHE A 64 -7.83 -9.49 8.28
CA PHE A 64 -7.14 -8.30 7.82
C PHE A 64 -5.65 -8.60 7.76
N VAL A 65 -5.05 -8.44 6.59
CA VAL A 65 -3.62 -8.69 6.38
C VAL A 65 -2.94 -7.38 6.01
N PHE A 66 -1.93 -6.99 6.77
CA PHE A 66 -1.01 -5.91 6.44
C PHE A 66 0.24 -6.50 5.79
N ASP A 67 0.70 -5.88 4.71
CA ASP A 67 1.94 -6.27 4.06
C ASP A 67 2.57 -5.06 3.36
N ARG A 68 3.77 -5.24 2.83
CA ARG A 68 4.47 -4.22 2.07
C ARG A 68 5.18 -4.82 0.87
N VAL A 69 5.25 -4.04 -0.19
CA VAL A 69 6.01 -4.34 -1.40
C VAL A 69 6.95 -3.19 -1.72
N ILE A 70 8.00 -3.46 -2.45
CA ILE A 70 8.81 -2.39 -3.05
C ILE A 70 8.07 -1.90 -4.29
N GLY A 71 7.89 -0.58 -4.42
CA GLY A 71 7.43 0.07 -5.64
C GLY A 71 8.54 0.03 -6.68
N LYS A 72 9.12 1.17 -7.01
CA LYS A 72 10.33 1.24 -7.82
C LYS A 72 11.59 1.19 -6.93
N HIS A 73 11.62 1.97 -5.86
CA HIS A 73 12.77 2.12 -4.95
C HIS A 73 12.39 2.02 -3.47
N LEU A 74 11.19 2.41 -3.12
CA LEU A 74 10.72 2.53 -1.74
C LEU A 74 9.51 1.62 -1.48
N TYR A 75 9.21 1.42 -0.20
CA TYR A 75 8.11 0.55 0.22
C TYR A 75 6.74 1.22 0.03
N ILE A 76 5.79 0.40 -0.41
CA ILE A 76 4.36 0.66 -0.42
C ILE A 76 3.76 -0.24 0.66
N ASP A 77 3.15 0.36 1.68
CA ASP A 77 2.41 -0.36 2.71
C ASP A 77 0.95 -0.48 2.26
N TYR A 78 0.41 -1.68 2.31
CA TYR A 78 -0.96 -1.97 1.87
C TYR A 78 -1.62 -3.00 2.77
N SER A 79 -2.94 -3.08 2.69
CA SER A 79 -3.72 -4.10 3.37
C SER A 79 -4.65 -4.83 2.43
N VAL A 80 -4.92 -6.09 2.77
CA VAL A 80 -5.92 -6.92 2.12
C VAL A 80 -6.86 -7.47 3.18
N ALA A 81 -8.13 -7.18 3.04
CA ALA A 81 -9.19 -7.80 3.85
C ALA A 81 -9.80 -8.98 3.10
N LEU A 82 -9.92 -10.09 3.78
CA LEU A 82 -10.39 -11.35 3.25
C LEU A 82 -11.64 -11.80 3.99
N GLU A 83 -12.66 -12.27 3.27
CA GLU A 83 -13.77 -13.01 3.85
C GLU A 83 -13.26 -14.35 4.43
N PRO A 84 -14.02 -15.01 5.33
CA PRO A 84 -13.61 -16.30 5.92
C PRO A 84 -13.28 -17.38 4.89
N GLY A 85 -13.89 -17.32 3.69
CA GLY A 85 -13.63 -18.21 2.56
C GLY A 85 -12.43 -17.85 1.71
N GLY A 86 -11.66 -16.79 2.06
CA GLY A 86 -10.48 -16.35 1.31
C GLY A 86 -10.77 -15.47 0.10
N ARG A 87 -12.02 -15.02 -0.08
CA ARG A 87 -12.38 -14.01 -1.10
C ARG A 87 -11.87 -12.65 -0.68
N ILE A 88 -11.28 -11.91 -1.57
CA ILE A 88 -10.84 -10.54 -1.31
C ILE A 88 -12.06 -9.64 -1.13
N HIS A 89 -12.17 -9.04 0.04
CA HIS A 89 -13.23 -8.13 0.42
C HIS A 89 -12.85 -6.67 0.15
N ARG A 90 -11.59 -6.30 0.43
CA ARG A 90 -11.08 -4.95 0.27
C ARG A 90 -9.56 -4.94 0.16
N VAL A 91 -9.03 -3.97 -0.61
CA VAL A 91 -7.59 -3.65 -0.66
C VAL A 91 -7.45 -2.15 -0.46
N ASP A 92 -6.50 -1.73 0.37
CA ASP A 92 -6.18 -0.32 0.60
C ASP A 92 -4.66 -0.10 0.56
N ILE A 93 -4.23 1.05 0.03
CA ILE A 93 -2.86 1.54 0.19
C ILE A 93 -2.82 2.39 1.46
N LEU A 94 -1.96 2.03 2.41
CA LEU A 94 -1.84 2.70 3.69
C LEU A 94 -0.79 3.81 3.65
N GLN A 95 0.36 3.51 3.06
CA GLN A 95 1.45 4.47 2.94
C GLN A 95 2.19 4.29 1.61
N TYR A 96 2.45 5.41 0.95
CA TYR A 96 3.20 5.47 -0.29
C TYR A 96 4.42 6.37 -0.11
N ARG A 97 5.59 5.88 -0.47
CA ARG A 97 6.86 6.58 -0.22
C ARG A 97 7.57 7.01 -1.50
N GLU A 98 7.13 6.51 -2.65
CA GLU A 98 7.67 6.92 -3.96
C GLU A 98 7.18 8.31 -4.35
N SER A 99 7.95 8.99 -5.19
CA SER A 99 7.60 10.33 -5.70
C SER A 99 6.54 10.29 -6.81
N TYR A 100 6.39 9.14 -7.49
CA TYR A 100 5.48 8.95 -8.63
C TYR A 100 4.75 7.62 -8.53
N GLY A 101 3.58 7.53 -9.18
CA GLY A 101 2.83 6.27 -9.29
C GLY A 101 1.88 5.99 -8.14
N ASP A 102 1.52 7.01 -7.39
CA ASP A 102 0.57 6.90 -6.27
C ASP A 102 -0.89 6.65 -6.73
N ASP A 103 -1.13 6.61 -8.04
CA ASP A 103 -2.42 6.22 -8.64
C ASP A 103 -2.88 4.81 -8.23
N VAL A 104 -1.97 3.95 -7.73
CA VAL A 104 -2.33 2.65 -7.13
C VAL A 104 -3.25 2.78 -5.91
N LYS A 105 -3.36 3.95 -5.31
CA LYS A 105 -4.34 4.26 -4.25
C LYS A 105 -5.75 4.52 -4.78
N SER A 106 -5.91 4.69 -6.09
CA SER A 106 -7.20 5.03 -6.70
C SER A 106 -8.26 3.98 -6.33
N PRO A 107 -9.42 4.40 -5.78
CA PRO A 107 -10.49 3.47 -5.42
C PRO A 107 -10.95 2.61 -6.60
N SER A 108 -10.98 3.18 -7.81
CA SER A 108 -11.38 2.46 -9.02
C SER A 108 -10.37 1.39 -9.44
N TRP A 109 -9.09 1.59 -9.17
CA TRP A 109 -8.06 0.59 -9.42
C TRP A 109 -8.10 -0.51 -8.36
N LEU A 110 -8.19 -0.14 -7.09
CA LEU A 110 -8.27 -1.08 -5.97
C LEU A 110 -9.54 -1.95 -6.00
N ALA A 111 -10.66 -1.41 -6.50
CA ALA A 111 -11.91 -2.15 -6.65
C ALA A 111 -11.79 -3.39 -7.56
N GLN A 112 -10.80 -3.45 -8.45
CA GLN A 112 -10.59 -4.59 -9.34
C GLN A 112 -10.22 -5.89 -8.58
N PHE A 113 -9.68 -5.77 -7.38
CA PHE A 113 -9.32 -6.92 -6.55
C PHE A 113 -10.50 -7.53 -5.80
N VAL A 114 -11.57 -6.75 -5.59
CA VAL A 114 -12.74 -7.18 -4.81
C VAL A 114 -13.43 -8.36 -5.48
N GLY A 115 -13.75 -9.38 -4.69
CA GLY A 115 -14.40 -10.61 -5.16
C GLY A 115 -13.44 -11.66 -5.72
N LYS A 116 -12.16 -11.31 -5.95
CA LYS A 116 -11.16 -12.25 -6.43
C LYS A 116 -10.72 -13.22 -5.32
N THR A 117 -10.18 -14.37 -5.75
CA THR A 117 -9.73 -15.46 -4.87
C THR A 117 -8.37 -15.99 -5.36
N VAL A 118 -7.83 -16.98 -4.66
CA VAL A 118 -6.62 -17.70 -5.10
C VAL A 118 -6.75 -18.30 -6.51
N ALA A 119 -7.97 -18.62 -6.96
CA ALA A 119 -8.23 -19.15 -8.30
C ALA A 119 -8.23 -18.06 -9.40
N SER A 120 -8.27 -16.79 -9.02
CA SER A 120 -8.24 -15.68 -9.98
C SER A 120 -6.81 -15.48 -10.52
N PRO A 121 -6.64 -15.02 -11.76
CA PRO A 121 -5.33 -14.75 -12.33
C PRO A 121 -4.51 -13.79 -11.50
N LEU A 122 -5.12 -12.71 -10.99
CA LEU A 122 -4.46 -11.63 -10.24
C LEU A 122 -3.18 -11.22 -10.97
N LYS A 123 -3.34 -10.75 -12.19
CA LYS A 123 -2.24 -10.44 -13.10
C LYS A 123 -2.50 -9.14 -13.85
N VAL A 124 -1.54 -8.22 -13.78
CA VAL A 124 -1.56 -6.98 -14.55
C VAL A 124 -1.54 -7.29 -16.04
N GLY A 125 -2.38 -6.61 -16.81
CA GLY A 125 -2.58 -6.84 -18.24
C GLY A 125 -3.52 -8.01 -18.58
N ASN A 126 -4.06 -8.69 -17.56
CA ASN A 126 -5.09 -9.70 -17.71
C ASN A 126 -6.37 -9.24 -17.01
N ASP A 127 -6.51 -9.55 -15.72
CA ASP A 127 -7.69 -9.22 -14.91
C ASP A 127 -7.49 -8.01 -13.98
N ILE A 128 -6.27 -7.44 -13.97
CA ILE A 128 -5.93 -6.18 -13.30
C ILE A 128 -5.35 -5.23 -14.35
N ARG A 129 -5.90 -4.03 -14.45
CA ARG A 129 -5.39 -3.00 -15.37
C ARG A 129 -4.05 -2.46 -14.91
N ASN A 130 -3.15 -2.25 -15.87
CA ASN A 130 -1.93 -1.48 -15.61
C ASN A 130 -2.26 0.01 -15.40
N ILE A 131 -1.41 0.68 -14.63
CA ILE A 131 -1.44 2.14 -14.50
C ILE A 131 -0.26 2.69 -15.28
N SER A 132 -0.54 3.50 -16.30
CA SER A 132 0.50 4.20 -17.06
C SER A 132 1.29 5.12 -16.14
N GLY A 133 2.62 5.03 -16.17
CA GLY A 133 3.49 5.78 -15.27
C GLY A 133 3.69 5.16 -13.88
N ALA A 134 2.90 4.11 -13.53
CA ALA A 134 3.00 3.39 -12.25
C ALA A 134 3.10 1.86 -12.45
N THR A 135 3.70 1.40 -13.52
CA THR A 135 3.74 -0.02 -13.91
C THR A 135 4.36 -0.91 -12.83
N LEU A 136 5.48 -0.51 -12.23
CA LEU A 136 6.11 -1.30 -11.18
C LEU A 136 5.27 -1.34 -9.90
N SER A 137 4.67 -0.23 -9.50
CA SER A 137 3.79 -0.19 -8.34
C SER A 137 2.55 -1.06 -8.54
N SER A 138 1.89 -0.98 -9.70
CA SER A 138 0.73 -1.81 -10.00
C SER A 138 1.08 -3.30 -10.08
N LEU A 139 2.24 -3.65 -10.67
CA LEU A 139 2.72 -5.02 -10.74
C LEU A 139 3.00 -5.59 -9.34
N HIS A 140 3.81 -4.91 -8.54
CA HIS A 140 4.24 -5.42 -7.24
C HIS A 140 3.10 -5.48 -6.21
N VAL A 141 2.18 -4.49 -6.22
CA VAL A 141 0.97 -4.56 -5.38
C VAL A 141 0.10 -5.74 -5.81
N THR A 142 -0.12 -5.95 -7.12
CA THR A 142 -0.91 -7.07 -7.63
C THR A 142 -0.30 -8.42 -7.23
N GLU A 143 1.01 -8.59 -7.35
CA GLU A 143 1.72 -9.79 -6.92
C GLU A 143 1.63 -9.99 -5.40
N GLY A 144 1.71 -8.90 -4.63
CA GLY A 144 1.52 -8.93 -3.18
C GLY A 144 0.12 -9.41 -2.79
N VAL A 145 -0.91 -8.86 -3.42
CA VAL A 145 -2.31 -9.29 -3.21
C VAL A 145 -2.49 -10.75 -3.59
N LYS A 146 -1.88 -11.20 -4.69
CA LYS A 146 -1.91 -12.61 -5.11
C LYS A 146 -1.29 -13.54 -4.07
N ARG A 147 -0.15 -13.17 -3.49
CA ARG A 147 0.49 -13.95 -2.41
C ARG A 147 -0.41 -14.04 -1.18
N ILE A 148 -1.09 -12.95 -0.81
CA ILE A 148 -2.03 -12.93 0.31
C ILE A 148 -3.25 -13.80 0.02
N ALA A 149 -3.80 -13.77 -1.19
CA ALA A 149 -4.89 -14.65 -1.58
C ALA A 149 -4.52 -16.15 -1.49
N ALA A 150 -3.29 -16.49 -1.86
CA ALA A 150 -2.78 -17.86 -1.69
C ALA A 150 -2.58 -18.23 -0.22
N PHE A 151 -2.07 -17.30 0.60
CA PHE A 151 -1.88 -17.49 2.03
C PHE A 151 -3.22 -17.62 2.78
N ALA A 152 -4.30 -17.00 2.29
CA ALA A 152 -5.63 -17.04 2.89
C ALA A 152 -6.14 -18.47 3.13
N ALA A 153 -5.72 -19.45 2.33
CA ALA A 153 -6.06 -20.86 2.52
C ALA A 153 -5.55 -21.43 3.85
N SER A 154 -4.50 -20.85 4.42
CA SER A 154 -3.91 -21.24 5.72
C SER A 154 -4.57 -20.59 6.94
N LEU A 155 -5.45 -19.61 6.73
CA LEU A 155 -6.11 -18.84 7.80
C LEU A 155 -7.46 -19.44 8.28
N ARG A 156 -7.76 -20.67 7.91
CA ARG A 156 -9.01 -21.37 8.24
C ARG A 156 -8.98 -21.99 9.61
#